data_2883e9db1f183851e20bbd2648d550e8
#
_entry.id   2883e9db1f183851e20bbd2648d550e8
#
_cell.length_a   1.000
_cell.length_b   1.000
_cell.length_c   1.000
_cell.angle_alpha   90.00
_cell.angle_beta   90.00
_cell.angle_gamma   90.00
#
_symmetry.space_group_name_H-M   'P 1'
#
loop_
_entity.id
_entity.type
_entity.pdbx_description
1 polymer ?
#
loop_
_entity_poly.entity_id
_entity_poly.type
_entity_poly.pdbx_seq_one_letter_code
_entity_poly.pdbx_strand_id
1 'polypeptide(L)'
;MRLPLVLGTGALMTGVLLMGGLVATALAPMPAANVDAMELDGASMLSTPLPEVSPHPQLVVRVSRPLKPGDWRVVMDGRAVTLFTTTTGAVLRIALPGPLPMGSRHTVQLAAGAMHIKAAFKIVPALTAAVDMHLYQLQADAQASVAATIRFSRAVADRARTQEHIRMTGHPTFTWRDTRTVELVSTGFGLSDQASVTIDPGIEAADGTWSRAGASAELTVPSTLTSVLPGRMVQMYYVNTDDGRASFFAHLNQIDVLSPAWYDANADGTITGYARRDVIDAAHAGGVAIIPLVVNKDVDPDVGHAILADPARRAALARNLVNEAKTYGYAGFQLDFEQIRWTDRDLLTALVQDCANAFHPAGLNLSIAVIPRLPGDDAASGTLLDYFHQWSGAYDFAALAKAADFLSFMTYDEHNGVTVPGSVSGTPWMRRAIEFSMQGVPPEKGTLGLPTYYHDWTGVGRLTSSSYADAMILAQAHGATPAFDATEEEIHFGYNAYGVHHELWIQSTDTLRRKLPLMYEYGLKGISVWRLGFEDPSFWNLIPARR
;
A
#
# COMPACT_ATOMS: atom_id res chain seq x y z
N MET A 1 -38.51 -14.33 -29.92
CA MET A 1 -39.83 -14.33 -30.56
C MET A 1 -39.95 -13.04 -31.34
N ARG A 2 -40.04 -13.19 -32.65
CA ARG A 2 -40.27 -12.36 -33.83
C ARG A 2 -40.82 -10.95 -33.66
N LEU A 3 -40.20 -10.05 -34.45
CA LEU A 3 -40.74 -8.80 -35.02
C LEU A 3 -42.19 -8.92 -35.58
N PRO A 4 -42.91 -7.82 -35.90
CA PRO A 4 -42.70 -7.29 -37.24
C PRO A 4 -42.68 -5.75 -37.41
N LEU A 5 -42.04 -5.39 -38.51
CA LEU A 5 -42.00 -4.25 -39.36
C LEU A 5 -43.40 -3.85 -39.91
N VAL A 6 -43.70 -2.56 -40.04
CA VAL A 6 -44.67 -2.08 -41.06
C VAL A 6 -44.16 -0.80 -41.72
N LEU A 7 -44.03 -0.89 -43.02
CA LEU A 7 -43.80 0.17 -44.00
C LEU A 7 -45.13 0.87 -44.36
N GLY A 8 -45.08 2.14 -44.69
CA GLY A 8 -46.19 2.87 -45.29
C GLY A 8 -45.70 3.97 -46.24
N THR A 9 -45.89 3.74 -47.50
CA THR A 9 -45.59 4.55 -48.69
C THR A 9 -46.75 5.50 -49.05
N GLY A 10 -46.43 6.58 -49.77
CA GLY A 10 -47.42 7.37 -50.60
C GLY A 10 -46.93 8.78 -50.81
N ALA A 11 -46.47 9.18 -51.86
CA ALA A 11 -46.80 9.38 -53.29
C ALA A 11 -47.09 10.87 -53.60
N LEU A 12 -46.31 11.37 -54.52
CA LEU A 12 -46.42 12.46 -55.49
C LEU A 12 -47.69 13.37 -55.54
N MET A 13 -47.43 14.65 -55.69
CA MET A 13 -48.05 15.43 -56.82
C MET A 13 -47.22 16.65 -57.23
N THR A 14 -47.06 16.76 -58.52
CA THR A 14 -46.41 17.78 -59.35
C THR A 14 -47.24 19.06 -59.44
N GLY A 15 -46.56 20.20 -59.42
CA GLY A 15 -47.17 21.48 -59.85
C GLY A 15 -46.10 22.50 -60.23
N VAL A 16 -45.89 22.68 -61.53
CA VAL A 16 -45.01 23.69 -62.13
C VAL A 16 -45.75 25.03 -62.17
N LEU A 17 -45.10 26.08 -61.67
CA LEU A 17 -45.36 27.46 -62.09
C LEU A 17 -44.08 28.29 -62.03
N LEU A 18 -43.58 28.69 -63.21
CA LEU A 18 -42.53 29.69 -63.39
C LEU A 18 -43.09 31.09 -63.07
N MET A 19 -42.39 31.87 -62.31
CA MET A 19 -42.19 33.30 -62.49
C MET A 19 -41.09 33.86 -61.61
N GLY A 20 -40.09 34.39 -62.23
CA GLY A 20 -39.40 35.64 -61.96
C GLY A 20 -38.66 35.84 -60.61
N GLY A 21 -37.33 35.70 -60.62
CA GLY A 21 -36.40 36.68 -60.08
C GLY A 21 -36.35 36.92 -58.58
N LEU A 22 -35.44 36.30 -57.95
CA LEU A 22 -34.38 36.80 -57.06
C LEU A 22 -33.70 35.59 -56.47
N VAL A 23 -32.47 35.33 -56.86
CA VAL A 23 -31.63 34.32 -56.20
C VAL A 23 -31.20 34.91 -54.87
N ALA A 24 -32.00 34.72 -53.84
CA ALA A 24 -31.49 34.73 -52.47
C ALA A 24 -30.91 33.32 -52.20
N THR A 25 -29.63 33.21 -52.35
CA THR A 25 -28.93 32.08 -51.83
C THR A 25 -29.17 32.02 -50.31
N ALA A 26 -30.20 31.27 -49.90
CA ALA A 26 -30.36 30.87 -48.52
C ALA A 26 -29.12 30.05 -48.18
N LEU A 27 -28.18 30.70 -47.52
CA LEU A 27 -27.08 29.99 -46.85
C LEU A 27 -27.76 28.96 -45.93
N ALA A 28 -27.59 27.68 -46.26
CA ALA A 28 -28.00 26.61 -45.36
C ALA A 28 -27.43 26.91 -43.96
N PRO A 29 -28.23 26.78 -42.90
CA PRO A 29 -27.70 27.00 -41.56
C PRO A 29 -26.49 26.10 -41.38
N MET A 30 -25.32 26.72 -41.14
CA MET A 30 -24.11 25.95 -40.88
C MET A 30 -24.39 25.02 -39.72
N PRO A 31 -24.00 23.75 -39.83
CA PRO A 31 -24.20 22.79 -38.74
C PRO A 31 -23.60 23.35 -37.45
N ALA A 32 -24.27 23.13 -36.32
CA ALA A 32 -23.81 23.57 -35.02
C ALA A 32 -22.40 23.06 -34.77
N ALA A 33 -21.54 23.89 -34.18
CA ALA A 33 -20.22 23.42 -33.76
C ALA A 33 -20.38 22.41 -32.64
N ASN A 34 -19.63 21.31 -32.70
CA ASN A 34 -19.55 20.34 -31.62
C ASN A 34 -18.23 20.55 -30.84
N VAL A 35 -18.23 20.21 -29.55
CA VAL A 35 -17.00 20.16 -28.76
C VAL A 35 -16.44 18.74 -28.87
N ASP A 36 -15.24 18.66 -29.41
CA ASP A 36 -14.52 17.39 -29.60
C ASP A 36 -13.75 17.02 -28.32
N ALA A 37 -13.22 18.01 -27.59
CA ALA A 37 -12.56 17.84 -26.31
C ALA A 37 -12.65 19.11 -25.47
N MET A 38 -12.67 18.94 -24.14
CA MET A 38 -12.61 20.00 -23.15
C MET A 38 -11.63 19.56 -22.07
N GLU A 39 -10.52 20.27 -21.96
CA GLU A 39 -9.41 19.95 -21.07
C GLU A 39 -9.12 21.15 -20.16
N LEU A 40 -8.78 20.89 -18.91
CA LEU A 40 -8.31 21.89 -17.95
C LEU A 40 -6.93 21.47 -17.45
N ASP A 41 -5.90 22.29 -17.69
CA ASP A 41 -4.48 21.96 -17.44
C ASP A 41 -4.08 20.58 -18.02
N GLY A 42 -4.65 20.21 -19.19
CA GLY A 42 -4.41 18.92 -19.85
C GLY A 42 -5.27 17.75 -19.33
N ALA A 43 -6.04 17.94 -18.27
CA ALA A 43 -6.97 16.92 -17.77
C ALA A 43 -8.33 17.02 -18.45
N SER A 44 -8.88 15.89 -18.91
CA SER A 44 -10.21 15.86 -19.54
C SER A 44 -11.30 16.23 -18.54
N MET A 45 -12.11 17.24 -18.91
CA MET A 45 -13.25 17.72 -18.10
C MET A 45 -14.47 16.80 -18.16
N LEU A 46 -14.46 15.83 -19.06
CA LEU A 46 -15.57 14.89 -19.28
C LEU A 46 -15.34 13.55 -18.58
N SER A 47 -14.26 13.45 -17.80
CA SER A 47 -13.89 12.24 -17.06
C SER A 47 -14.46 12.21 -15.62
N THR A 48 -14.64 11.01 -15.09
CA THR A 48 -14.85 10.73 -13.67
C THR A 48 -13.67 9.92 -13.15
N PRO A 49 -13.04 10.25 -12.00
CA PRO A 49 -13.40 11.31 -11.04
C PRO A 49 -13.17 12.74 -11.57
N LEU A 50 -13.69 13.75 -10.83
CA LEU A 50 -13.50 15.16 -11.19
C LEU A 50 -12.00 15.49 -11.29
N PRO A 51 -11.56 16.17 -12.39
CA PRO A 51 -10.15 16.53 -12.53
C PRO A 51 -9.72 17.51 -11.43
N GLU A 52 -8.53 17.25 -10.88
CA GLU A 52 -7.84 18.18 -9.99
C GLU A 52 -6.84 19.01 -10.80
N VAL A 53 -6.89 20.32 -10.65
CA VAL A 53 -6.13 21.26 -11.47
C VAL A 53 -5.47 22.34 -10.62
N SER A 54 -4.50 23.05 -11.16
CA SER A 54 -3.76 24.12 -10.49
C SER A 54 -4.65 25.28 -10.04
N PRO A 55 -4.19 26.14 -9.11
CA PRO A 55 -4.92 27.36 -8.73
C PRO A 55 -5.06 28.38 -9.86
N HIS A 56 -4.30 28.25 -10.93
CA HIS A 56 -4.36 29.08 -12.14
C HIS A 56 -4.71 28.25 -13.38
N PRO A 57 -5.91 27.68 -13.45
CA PRO A 57 -6.23 26.72 -14.49
C PRO A 57 -6.39 27.36 -15.87
N GLN A 58 -5.91 26.67 -16.89
CA GLN A 58 -6.12 27.03 -18.29
C GLN A 58 -7.09 26.06 -18.95
N LEU A 59 -8.23 26.57 -19.40
CA LEU A 59 -9.22 25.80 -20.14
C LEU A 59 -8.86 25.75 -21.62
N VAL A 60 -8.76 24.55 -22.18
CA VAL A 60 -8.55 24.30 -23.60
C VAL A 60 -9.76 23.58 -24.14
N VAL A 61 -10.44 24.18 -25.16
CA VAL A 61 -11.58 23.58 -25.81
C VAL A 61 -11.28 23.37 -27.29
N ARG A 62 -11.42 22.13 -27.73
CA ARG A 62 -11.34 21.77 -29.16
C ARG A 62 -12.75 21.67 -29.73
N VAL A 63 -12.96 22.32 -30.82
CA VAL A 63 -14.28 22.39 -31.48
C VAL A 63 -14.18 21.93 -32.94
N SER A 64 -15.24 21.35 -33.48
CA SER A 64 -15.27 20.79 -34.82
C SER A 64 -15.08 21.85 -35.95
N ARG A 65 -15.21 23.15 -35.62
CA ARG A 65 -14.93 24.28 -36.53
C ARG A 65 -14.52 25.52 -35.76
N PRO A 66 -13.78 26.46 -36.38
CA PRO A 66 -13.41 27.72 -35.76
C PRO A 66 -14.64 28.54 -35.31
N LEU A 67 -14.59 29.08 -34.10
CA LEU A 67 -15.56 30.02 -33.55
C LEU A 67 -15.03 31.45 -33.60
N LYS A 68 -15.86 32.42 -33.92
CA LYS A 68 -15.47 33.84 -33.86
C LYS A 68 -15.66 34.39 -32.44
N PRO A 69 -14.89 35.43 -32.05
CA PRO A 69 -15.14 36.15 -30.81
C PRO A 69 -16.59 36.64 -30.77
N GLY A 70 -17.35 36.36 -29.69
CA GLY A 70 -18.75 36.68 -29.54
C GLY A 70 -19.70 35.53 -29.85
N ASP A 71 -19.30 34.52 -30.61
CA ASP A 71 -20.10 33.31 -30.88
C ASP A 71 -20.21 32.37 -29.67
N TRP A 72 -19.46 32.64 -28.64
CA TRP A 72 -19.37 31.79 -27.45
C TRP A 72 -19.19 32.59 -26.16
N ARG A 73 -19.59 31.97 -25.07
CA ARG A 73 -19.50 32.53 -23.70
C ARG A 73 -19.07 31.43 -22.71
N VAL A 74 -18.20 31.83 -21.78
CA VAL A 74 -17.83 30.98 -20.63
C VAL A 74 -18.36 31.59 -19.34
N VAL A 75 -18.94 30.75 -18.52
CA VAL A 75 -19.45 31.09 -17.20
C VAL A 75 -18.75 30.18 -16.19
N MET A 76 -18.16 30.76 -15.14
CA MET A 76 -17.59 30.02 -14.02
C MET A 76 -18.38 30.36 -12.75
N ASP A 77 -18.89 29.34 -12.07
CA ASP A 77 -19.70 29.46 -10.85
C ASP A 77 -20.85 30.46 -10.98
N GLY A 78 -21.50 30.46 -12.14
CA GLY A 78 -22.62 31.34 -12.42
C GLY A 78 -22.24 32.76 -12.85
N ARG A 79 -20.96 33.14 -12.93
CA ARG A 79 -20.48 34.45 -13.35
C ARG A 79 -19.81 34.37 -14.71
N ALA A 80 -20.14 35.33 -15.60
CA ALA A 80 -19.48 35.46 -16.89
C ALA A 80 -17.96 35.72 -16.68
N VAL A 81 -17.15 35.01 -17.43
CA VAL A 81 -15.68 35.16 -17.39
C VAL A 81 -15.28 36.11 -18.51
N THR A 82 -14.71 37.27 -18.17
CA THR A 82 -14.13 38.22 -19.12
C THR A 82 -12.71 37.79 -19.43
N LEU A 83 -12.37 37.51 -20.67
CA LEU A 83 -11.27 36.63 -21.04
C LEU A 83 -10.13 37.32 -21.76
N PHE A 84 -8.90 36.86 -21.42
CA PHE A 84 -7.81 36.84 -22.40
C PHE A 84 -7.85 35.50 -23.14
N THR A 85 -8.18 35.47 -24.40
CA THR A 85 -8.27 34.26 -25.20
C THR A 85 -7.44 34.37 -26.43
N THR A 86 -6.75 33.27 -26.77
CA THR A 86 -6.18 33.08 -28.08
C THR A 86 -6.97 31.98 -28.80
N THR A 87 -7.47 32.28 -29.98
CA THR A 87 -8.07 31.28 -30.89
C THR A 87 -7.04 30.96 -31.95
N THR A 88 -6.70 29.70 -32.09
CA THR A 88 -5.90 29.22 -33.22
C THR A 88 -6.70 28.14 -33.92
N GLY A 89 -7.35 28.48 -35.00
CA GLY A 89 -8.21 27.55 -35.73
C GLY A 89 -9.40 27.06 -34.88
N ALA A 90 -9.49 25.75 -34.68
CA ALA A 90 -10.55 25.08 -33.92
C ALA A 90 -10.22 24.89 -32.44
N VAL A 91 -9.25 25.61 -31.86
CA VAL A 91 -8.85 25.51 -30.46
C VAL A 91 -9.04 26.83 -29.75
N LEU A 92 -9.80 26.82 -28.67
CA LEU A 92 -9.97 27.93 -27.73
C LEU A 92 -9.10 27.69 -26.50
N ARG A 93 -8.23 28.64 -26.15
CA ARG A 93 -7.47 28.65 -24.91
C ARG A 93 -7.96 29.79 -24.03
N ILE A 94 -8.41 29.45 -22.83
CA ILE A 94 -9.13 30.36 -21.95
C ILE A 94 -8.45 30.36 -20.59
N ALA A 95 -7.86 31.47 -20.18
CA ALA A 95 -7.39 31.64 -18.82
C ALA A 95 -8.59 31.90 -17.91
N LEU A 96 -8.82 31.02 -16.94
CA LEU A 96 -9.86 31.24 -15.94
C LEU A 96 -9.38 32.24 -14.87
N PRO A 97 -10.30 32.97 -14.20
CA PRO A 97 -9.92 33.87 -13.12
C PRO A 97 -9.23 33.09 -12.00
N GLY A 98 -8.10 33.60 -11.55
CA GLY A 98 -7.33 33.00 -10.46
C GLY A 98 -6.48 34.00 -9.69
N PRO A 99 -5.79 33.58 -8.61
CA PRO A 99 -5.75 32.21 -8.11
C PRO A 99 -7.06 31.74 -7.45
N LEU A 100 -7.50 30.57 -7.81
CA LEU A 100 -8.68 29.94 -7.20
C LEU A 100 -8.29 29.32 -5.83
N PRO A 101 -9.19 29.32 -4.83
CA PRO A 101 -8.88 28.76 -3.52
C PRO A 101 -8.52 27.28 -3.59
N MET A 102 -7.38 26.89 -2.99
CA MET A 102 -6.95 25.49 -2.94
C MET A 102 -7.98 24.60 -2.24
N GLY A 103 -8.26 23.44 -2.80
CA GLY A 103 -9.26 22.49 -2.31
C GLY A 103 -10.70 22.82 -2.68
N SER A 104 -10.97 23.99 -3.31
CA SER A 104 -12.33 24.38 -3.71
C SER A 104 -12.83 23.60 -4.93
N ARG A 105 -14.16 23.53 -5.06
CA ARG A 105 -14.83 22.98 -6.25
C ARG A 105 -15.43 24.09 -7.06
N HIS A 106 -15.30 23.97 -8.36
CA HIS A 106 -15.80 24.95 -9.32
C HIS A 106 -16.55 24.28 -10.46
N THR A 107 -17.40 25.05 -11.12
CA THR A 107 -18.08 24.65 -12.34
C THR A 107 -17.75 25.62 -13.45
N VAL A 108 -17.53 25.10 -14.65
CA VAL A 108 -17.38 25.89 -15.85
C VAL A 108 -18.45 25.48 -16.87
N GLN A 109 -19.05 26.48 -17.53
CA GLN A 109 -20.03 26.28 -18.57
C GLN A 109 -19.54 27.00 -19.83
N LEU A 110 -19.58 26.30 -20.95
CA LEU A 110 -19.33 26.84 -22.27
C LEU A 110 -20.65 26.85 -23.06
N ALA A 111 -21.03 27.99 -23.57
CA ALA A 111 -22.18 28.14 -24.45
C ALA A 111 -21.74 28.73 -25.78
N ALA A 112 -22.14 28.12 -26.91
CA ALA A 112 -21.90 28.58 -28.27
C ALA A 112 -23.08 28.21 -29.15
N GLY A 113 -23.96 29.17 -29.43
CA GLY A 113 -25.24 28.93 -30.13
C GLY A 113 -26.13 27.96 -29.35
N ALA A 114 -26.50 26.84 -29.98
CA ALA A 114 -27.30 25.79 -29.36
C ALA A 114 -26.47 24.82 -28.47
N MET A 115 -25.16 24.93 -28.50
CA MET A 115 -24.26 24.08 -27.72
C MET A 115 -24.10 24.61 -26.30
N HIS A 116 -24.37 23.75 -25.30
CA HIS A 116 -24.19 24.04 -23.90
C HIS A 116 -23.47 22.87 -23.24
N ILE A 117 -22.27 23.11 -22.70
CA ILE A 117 -21.51 22.12 -21.95
C ILE A 117 -21.27 22.67 -20.56
N LYS A 118 -21.51 21.81 -19.55
CA LYS A 118 -21.20 22.08 -18.15
C LYS A 118 -20.28 21.00 -17.63
N ALA A 119 -19.19 21.40 -17.03
CA ALA A 119 -18.24 20.52 -16.39
C ALA A 119 -17.86 21.04 -15.01
N ALA A 120 -17.45 20.16 -14.12
CA ALA A 120 -16.96 20.50 -12.79
C ALA A 120 -15.49 20.11 -12.66
N PHE A 121 -14.80 20.82 -11.77
CA PHE A 121 -13.40 20.53 -11.42
C PHE A 121 -13.12 20.90 -9.98
N LYS A 122 -11.99 20.43 -9.46
CA LYS A 122 -11.53 20.71 -8.11
C LYS A 122 -10.14 21.32 -8.19
N ILE A 123 -9.92 22.38 -7.41
CA ILE A 123 -8.58 22.90 -7.23
C ILE A 123 -7.83 21.98 -6.27
N VAL A 124 -6.61 21.62 -6.64
CA VAL A 124 -5.72 20.81 -5.79
C VAL A 124 -5.63 21.41 -4.37
N PRO A 125 -5.68 20.59 -3.32
CA PRO A 125 -5.54 21.09 -1.95
C PRO A 125 -4.15 21.70 -1.71
N ALA A 126 -3.96 22.45 -0.62
CA ALA A 126 -2.66 22.97 -0.24
C ALA A 126 -1.64 21.84 -0.08
N LEU A 127 -0.36 22.13 -0.35
CA LEU A 127 0.73 21.21 -0.05
C LEU A 127 0.75 20.94 1.47
N THR A 128 0.86 19.68 1.85
CA THR A 128 1.07 19.25 3.24
C THR A 128 2.37 18.47 3.34
N ALA A 129 2.96 18.48 4.52
CA ALA A 129 4.12 17.67 4.87
C ALA A 129 3.77 16.77 6.04
N ALA A 130 4.13 15.51 5.97
CA ALA A 130 4.15 14.57 7.09
C ALA A 130 5.60 14.37 7.52
N VAL A 131 5.85 14.34 8.81
CA VAL A 131 7.18 14.13 9.40
C VAL A 131 7.13 12.88 10.24
N ASP A 132 8.07 12.00 9.97
CA ASP A 132 8.32 10.78 10.72
C ASP A 132 9.73 10.84 11.29
N MET A 133 9.88 10.65 12.61
CA MET A 133 11.18 10.65 13.28
C MET A 133 11.44 9.31 13.94
N HIS A 134 12.67 8.79 13.78
CA HIS A 134 13.09 7.54 14.39
C HIS A 134 14.59 7.57 14.74
N LEU A 135 15.00 6.67 15.63
CA LEU A 135 16.41 6.41 15.84
C LEU A 135 17.01 5.75 14.60
N TYR A 136 18.02 6.37 14.03
CA TYR A 136 18.66 5.89 12.81
C TYR A 136 19.79 4.90 13.11
N GLN A 137 20.61 5.21 14.11
CA GLN A 137 21.72 4.38 14.55
C GLN A 137 22.03 4.64 16.01
N LEU A 138 22.46 3.61 16.70
CA LEU A 138 23.00 3.70 18.05
C LEU A 138 24.43 3.19 18.03
N GLN A 139 25.34 3.99 18.58
CA GLN A 139 26.74 3.64 18.67
C GLN A 139 27.07 2.97 20.03
N ALA A 140 28.16 2.21 20.06
CA ALA A 140 28.58 1.47 21.26
C ALA A 140 28.90 2.37 22.46
N ASP A 141 29.15 3.66 22.23
CA ASP A 141 29.40 4.70 23.24
C ASP A 141 28.14 5.41 23.74
N ALA A 142 26.96 4.83 23.50
CA ALA A 142 25.65 5.37 23.83
C ALA A 142 25.29 6.69 23.12
N GLN A 143 25.94 6.98 22.00
CA GLN A 143 25.55 8.06 21.10
C GLN A 143 24.53 7.58 20.07
N ALA A 144 23.49 8.36 19.86
CA ALA A 144 22.43 8.07 18.89
C ALA A 144 22.51 9.00 17.68
N SER A 145 22.12 8.45 16.53
CA SER A 145 21.75 9.22 15.36
C SER A 145 20.23 9.19 15.21
N VAL A 146 19.64 10.33 14.93
CA VAL A 146 18.21 10.47 14.72
C VAL A 146 17.95 10.79 13.26
N ALA A 147 17.06 10.07 12.63
CA ALA A 147 16.58 10.37 11.29
C ALA A 147 15.17 10.95 11.34
N ALA A 148 14.87 11.79 10.34
CA ALA A 148 13.54 12.28 10.07
C ALA A 148 13.24 12.10 8.59
N THR A 149 12.15 11.44 8.27
CA THR A 149 11.62 11.34 6.91
C THR A 149 10.48 12.32 6.74
N ILE A 150 10.61 13.23 5.80
CA ILE A 150 9.57 14.22 5.47
C ILE A 150 8.97 13.83 4.12
N ARG A 151 7.66 13.61 4.10
CA ARG A 151 6.89 13.30 2.89
C ARG A 151 5.93 14.43 2.58
N PHE A 152 6.10 15.02 1.41
CA PHE A 152 5.21 16.03 0.88
C PHE A 152 4.07 15.37 0.07
N SER A 153 2.86 15.85 0.23
CA SER A 153 1.68 15.36 -0.51
C SER A 153 1.82 15.52 -2.04
N ARG A 154 2.77 16.37 -2.49
CA ARG A 154 3.10 16.64 -3.90
C ARG A 154 4.58 16.88 -4.10
N ALA A 155 5.03 16.81 -5.37
CA ALA A 155 6.39 17.19 -5.74
C ALA A 155 6.66 18.66 -5.38
N VAL A 156 7.76 18.93 -4.70
CA VAL A 156 8.22 20.30 -4.42
C VAL A 156 8.81 20.94 -5.68
N ALA A 157 8.62 22.26 -5.82
CA ALA A 157 9.11 22.99 -6.99
C ALA A 157 10.64 23.11 -6.98
N ASP A 158 11.23 23.37 -5.81
CA ASP A 158 12.67 23.57 -5.63
C ASP A 158 13.12 22.93 -4.31
N ARG A 159 14.01 21.94 -4.41
CA ARG A 159 14.54 21.22 -3.25
C ARG A 159 15.41 22.09 -2.35
N ALA A 160 16.23 22.96 -2.93
CA ALA A 160 17.12 23.82 -2.16
C ALA A 160 16.33 24.83 -1.32
N ARG A 161 15.36 25.51 -1.93
CA ARG A 161 14.45 26.42 -1.21
C ARG A 161 13.60 25.67 -0.18
N THR A 162 13.15 24.46 -0.50
CA THR A 162 12.39 23.65 0.47
C THR A 162 13.21 23.35 1.72
N GLN A 163 14.51 23.08 1.59
CA GLN A 163 15.39 22.85 2.74
C GLN A 163 15.50 24.07 3.67
N GLU A 164 15.39 25.29 3.15
CA GLU A 164 15.41 26.52 3.96
C GLU A 164 14.21 26.62 4.93
N HIS A 165 13.13 25.91 4.63
CA HIS A 165 11.94 25.80 5.47
C HIS A 165 12.00 24.68 6.52
N ILE A 166 13.06 23.86 6.51
CA ILE A 166 13.17 22.68 7.37
C ILE A 166 14.31 22.88 8.36
N ARG A 167 13.98 22.75 9.64
CA ARG A 167 14.97 22.78 10.74
C ARG A 167 14.89 21.48 11.52
N MET A 168 16.04 20.94 11.89
CA MET A 168 16.16 19.77 12.76
C MET A 168 17.23 20.04 13.81
N THR A 169 17.03 19.53 15.03
CA THR A 169 18.02 19.59 16.12
C THR A 169 19.35 18.99 15.66
N GLY A 170 20.47 19.65 16.00
CA GLY A 170 21.82 19.24 15.62
C GLY A 170 22.22 19.75 14.24
N HIS A 171 22.99 18.96 13.51
CA HIS A 171 23.52 19.28 12.18
C HIS A 171 23.06 18.23 11.17
N PRO A 172 21.80 18.31 10.67
CA PRO A 172 21.25 17.29 9.79
C PRO A 172 21.90 17.31 8.41
N THR A 173 22.12 16.12 7.87
CA THR A 173 22.41 15.91 6.45
C THR A 173 21.10 15.63 5.71
N PHE A 174 20.87 16.31 4.59
CA PHE A 174 19.68 16.18 3.78
C PHE A 174 19.92 15.23 2.59
N THR A 175 19.07 14.23 2.43
CA THR A 175 19.11 13.31 1.30
C THR A 175 17.73 13.22 0.65
N TRP A 176 17.58 13.74 -0.57
CA TRP A 176 16.34 13.63 -1.33
C TRP A 176 16.25 12.26 -2.01
N ARG A 177 15.22 11.48 -1.64
CA ARG A 177 14.92 10.19 -2.25
C ARG A 177 14.23 10.38 -3.61
N ASP A 178 13.32 11.35 -3.68
CA ASP A 178 12.58 11.74 -4.88
C ASP A 178 12.15 13.21 -4.81
N THR A 179 11.16 13.64 -5.59
CA THR A 179 10.62 15.01 -5.59
C THR A 179 9.64 15.30 -4.45
N ARG A 180 9.27 14.30 -3.65
CA ARG A 180 8.31 14.40 -2.54
C ARG A 180 8.89 14.01 -1.21
N THR A 181 10.01 13.29 -1.19
CA THR A 181 10.54 12.68 0.02
C THR A 181 11.97 13.14 0.26
N VAL A 182 12.20 13.72 1.42
CA VAL A 182 13.54 14.06 1.93
C VAL A 182 13.78 13.40 3.27
N GLU A 183 14.96 12.83 3.41
CA GLU A 183 15.46 12.22 4.64
C GLU A 183 16.53 13.12 5.27
N LEU A 184 16.43 13.35 6.57
CA LEU A 184 17.39 14.07 7.36
C LEU A 184 18.02 13.10 8.36
N VAL A 185 19.34 13.16 8.51
CA VAL A 185 20.04 12.40 9.56
C VAL A 185 20.90 13.36 10.36
N SER A 186 20.71 13.40 11.66
CA SER A 186 21.52 14.16 12.60
C SER A 186 22.13 13.23 13.65
N THR A 187 23.37 13.47 14.04
CA THR A 187 24.17 12.60 14.92
C THR A 187 24.53 13.33 16.24
N GLY A 188 25.03 12.57 17.21
CA GLY A 188 25.58 13.13 18.45
C GLY A 188 24.54 13.35 19.55
N PHE A 189 23.43 12.64 19.54
CA PHE A 189 22.44 12.65 20.62
C PHE A 189 22.87 11.68 21.72
N GLY A 190 22.85 12.13 22.96
CA GLY A 190 22.98 11.28 24.14
C GLY A 190 21.65 10.61 24.52
N LEU A 191 21.72 9.68 25.49
CA LEU A 191 20.52 9.08 26.08
C LEU A 191 19.66 10.16 26.74
N SER A 192 18.34 10.08 26.57
CA SER A 192 17.34 11.04 27.03
C SER A 192 17.35 12.40 26.33
N ASP A 193 18.21 12.63 25.33
CA ASP A 193 18.17 13.86 24.54
C ASP A 193 16.88 13.95 23.70
N GLN A 194 16.42 15.17 23.49
CA GLN A 194 15.30 15.47 22.60
C GLN A 194 15.80 15.94 21.24
N ALA A 195 15.31 15.30 20.20
CA ALA A 195 15.44 15.74 18.81
C ALA A 195 14.09 16.29 18.32
N SER A 196 14.11 17.33 17.53
CA SER A 196 12.91 17.91 16.92
C SER A 196 13.14 18.26 15.46
N VAL A 197 12.07 18.16 14.68
CA VAL A 197 12.00 18.69 13.31
C VAL A 197 10.86 19.68 13.23
N THR A 198 11.10 20.81 12.59
CA THR A 198 10.08 21.81 12.30
C THR A 198 10.13 22.17 10.83
N ILE A 199 8.96 22.23 10.20
CA ILE A 199 8.77 22.65 8.82
C ILE A 199 7.93 23.91 8.84
N ASP A 200 8.49 25.01 8.31
CA ASP A 200 7.77 26.27 8.18
C ASP A 200 6.82 26.24 6.98
N PRO A 201 5.69 26.97 7.03
CA PRO A 201 4.81 27.13 5.87
C PRO A 201 5.49 27.93 4.75
N GLY A 202 4.91 27.88 3.54
CA GLY A 202 5.40 28.63 2.38
C GLY A 202 6.18 27.81 1.36
N ILE A 203 6.31 26.50 1.57
CA ILE A 203 6.93 25.58 0.59
C ILE A 203 6.04 25.51 -0.66
N GLU A 204 6.65 25.71 -1.82
CA GLU A 204 5.99 25.68 -3.12
C GLU A 204 6.08 24.29 -3.73
N ALA A 205 4.97 23.79 -4.25
CA ALA A 205 4.90 22.56 -5.04
C ALA A 205 5.04 22.85 -6.54
N ALA A 206 5.45 21.83 -7.31
CA ALA A 206 5.65 21.94 -8.76
C ALA A 206 4.36 22.29 -9.54
N ASP A 207 3.18 22.10 -8.94
CA ASP A 207 1.87 22.45 -9.51
C ASP A 207 1.42 23.88 -9.14
N GLY A 208 2.29 24.69 -8.51
CA GLY A 208 2.00 26.08 -8.08
C GLY A 208 1.15 26.18 -6.82
N THR A 209 0.89 25.09 -6.12
CA THR A 209 0.33 25.12 -4.76
C THR A 209 1.43 25.36 -3.73
N TRP A 210 1.05 25.76 -2.52
CA TRP A 210 2.01 25.96 -1.43
C TRP A 210 1.46 25.50 -0.09
N SER A 211 2.36 25.24 0.86
CA SER A 211 1.99 24.88 2.22
C SER A 211 1.48 26.10 2.99
N ARG A 212 0.30 25.98 3.61
CA ARG A 212 -0.31 27.02 4.47
C ARG A 212 -0.02 26.82 5.95
N ALA A 213 0.25 25.59 6.34
CA ALA A 213 0.59 25.21 7.70
C ALA A 213 1.98 24.58 7.71
N GLY A 214 2.68 24.75 8.82
CA GLY A 214 3.89 24.02 9.12
C GLY A 214 3.57 22.62 9.65
N ALA A 215 4.61 21.84 9.84
CA ALA A 215 4.56 20.55 10.51
C ALA A 215 5.73 20.44 11.50
N SER A 216 5.57 19.66 12.56
CA SER A 216 6.66 19.37 13.50
C SER A 216 6.53 17.97 14.05
N ALA A 217 7.66 17.39 14.44
CA ALA A 217 7.73 16.14 15.17
C ALA A 217 8.87 16.22 16.19
N GLU A 218 8.75 15.45 17.25
CA GLU A 218 9.75 15.34 18.32
C GLU A 218 10.02 13.87 18.61
N LEU A 219 11.25 13.55 18.96
CA LEU A 219 11.70 12.25 19.38
C LEU A 219 12.58 12.40 20.63
N THR A 220 12.28 11.65 21.69
CA THR A 220 13.18 11.50 22.83
C THR A 220 14.01 10.24 22.66
N VAL A 221 15.33 10.36 22.67
CA VAL A 221 16.24 9.22 22.68
C VAL A 221 16.00 8.42 23.98
N PRO A 222 15.75 7.11 23.93
CA PRO A 222 15.49 6.33 25.13
C PRO A 222 16.61 6.45 26.16
N SER A 223 16.25 6.48 27.46
CA SER A 223 17.20 6.55 28.57
C SER A 223 17.97 5.24 28.79
N THR A 224 17.46 4.13 28.27
CA THR A 224 18.09 2.81 28.29
C THR A 224 17.88 2.12 26.97
N LEU A 225 18.95 1.59 26.40
CA LEU A 225 18.95 0.93 25.08
C LEU A 225 19.12 -0.57 25.30
N THR A 226 18.13 -1.17 25.90
CA THR A 226 18.06 -2.63 25.97
C THR A 226 17.43 -3.17 24.69
N SER A 227 18.29 -3.78 23.86
CA SER A 227 17.82 -4.65 22.78
C SER A 227 16.97 -5.78 23.36
N VAL A 228 15.78 -5.97 22.84
CA VAL A 228 14.83 -6.98 23.32
C VAL A 228 15.08 -8.34 22.66
N LEU A 229 15.97 -8.44 21.65
CA LEU A 229 16.14 -9.65 20.85
C LEU A 229 17.58 -10.17 20.68
N PRO A 230 18.44 -10.18 21.71
CA PRO A 230 19.81 -10.66 21.53
C PRO A 230 19.84 -12.15 21.13
N GLY A 231 20.45 -12.44 19.98
CA GLY A 231 20.68 -13.82 19.51
C GLY A 231 19.44 -14.52 18.95
N ARG A 232 18.39 -13.79 18.60
CA ARG A 232 17.18 -14.33 17.94
C ARG A 232 17.10 -13.83 16.51
N MET A 233 16.56 -14.67 15.61
CA MET A 233 16.38 -14.34 14.19
C MET A 233 15.32 -13.28 14.01
N VAL A 234 15.62 -12.29 13.18
CA VAL A 234 14.68 -11.26 12.71
C VAL A 234 14.42 -11.50 11.23
N GLN A 235 13.25 -12.05 10.93
CA GLN A 235 12.75 -12.19 9.57
C GLN A 235 11.75 -11.08 9.28
N MET A 236 11.97 -10.36 8.16
CA MET A 236 11.07 -9.31 7.69
C MET A 236 10.50 -9.67 6.34
N TYR A 237 9.18 -9.63 6.23
CA TYR A 237 8.50 -9.76 4.95
C TYR A 237 8.56 -8.45 4.18
N TYR A 238 8.78 -8.56 2.88
CA TYR A 238 8.94 -7.41 1.99
C TYR A 238 8.00 -7.51 0.79
N VAL A 239 7.25 -6.44 0.55
CA VAL A 239 6.44 -6.24 -0.66
C VAL A 239 7.06 -5.10 -1.46
N ASN A 240 7.01 -5.17 -2.81
CA ASN A 240 7.57 -4.15 -3.71
C ASN A 240 6.77 -2.84 -3.67
N THR A 241 6.78 -2.17 -2.51
CA THR A 241 6.24 -0.82 -2.30
C THR A 241 7.36 0.15 -1.97
N ASP A 242 7.14 1.44 -2.19
CA ASP A 242 8.13 2.47 -1.88
C ASP A 242 8.44 2.50 -0.37
N ASP A 243 7.42 2.34 0.48
CA ASP A 243 7.57 2.31 1.93
C ASP A 243 8.33 1.07 2.41
N GLY A 244 7.98 -0.12 1.88
CA GLY A 244 8.69 -1.36 2.19
C GLY A 244 10.16 -1.28 1.77
N ARG A 245 10.42 -0.70 0.60
CA ARG A 245 11.79 -0.48 0.11
C ARG A 245 12.55 0.51 0.99
N ALA A 246 11.94 1.64 1.35
CA ALA A 246 12.57 2.63 2.21
C ALA A 246 12.91 2.06 3.58
N SER A 247 11.97 1.33 4.21
CA SER A 247 12.19 0.67 5.49
C SER A 247 13.33 -0.37 5.41
N PHE A 248 13.35 -1.22 4.36
CA PHE A 248 14.43 -2.19 4.17
C PHE A 248 15.81 -1.53 4.10
N PHE A 249 15.98 -0.49 3.26
CA PHE A 249 17.26 0.18 3.11
C PHE A 249 17.71 0.94 4.36
N ALA A 250 16.76 1.45 5.15
CA ALA A 250 17.06 2.13 6.41
C ALA A 250 17.53 1.17 7.52
N HIS A 251 17.07 -0.08 7.49
CA HIS A 251 17.23 -1.03 8.61
C HIS A 251 17.95 -2.33 8.24
N LEU A 252 18.74 -2.32 7.16
CA LEU A 252 19.52 -3.46 6.67
C LEU A 252 20.33 -4.18 7.77
N ASN A 253 20.93 -3.42 8.69
CA ASN A 253 21.75 -3.96 9.75
C ASN A 253 20.98 -4.56 10.93
N GLN A 254 19.64 -4.52 10.88
CA GLN A 254 18.74 -5.05 11.91
C GLN A 254 17.95 -6.28 11.43
N ILE A 255 18.14 -6.67 10.16
CA ILE A 255 17.40 -7.77 9.53
C ILE A 255 18.35 -8.95 9.28
N ASP A 256 18.00 -10.15 9.77
CA ASP A 256 18.75 -11.38 9.50
C ASP A 256 18.27 -12.03 8.20
N VAL A 257 16.95 -12.08 8.00
CA VAL A 257 16.30 -12.71 6.86
C VAL A 257 15.31 -11.73 6.23
N LEU A 258 15.49 -11.47 4.95
CA LEU A 258 14.50 -10.78 4.11
C LEU A 258 13.69 -11.83 3.35
N SER A 259 12.37 -11.78 3.48
CA SER A 259 11.44 -12.67 2.78
C SER A 259 10.54 -11.87 1.84
N PRO A 260 11.01 -11.61 0.59
CA PRO A 260 10.22 -10.87 -0.39
C PRO A 260 9.07 -11.71 -0.94
N ALA A 261 7.88 -11.12 -1.03
CA ALA A 261 6.71 -11.69 -1.70
C ALA A 261 6.84 -11.50 -3.22
N TRP A 262 7.67 -12.31 -3.87
CA TRP A 262 8.04 -12.11 -5.27
C TRP A 262 7.57 -13.21 -6.22
N TYR A 263 7.20 -14.40 -5.73
CA TYR A 263 6.98 -15.54 -6.59
C TYR A 263 5.61 -16.19 -6.39
N ASP A 264 5.00 -16.55 -7.52
CA ASP A 264 3.83 -17.40 -7.59
C ASP A 264 4.22 -18.78 -8.12
N ALA A 265 3.70 -19.84 -7.52
CA ALA A 265 3.74 -21.20 -8.04
C ALA A 265 2.50 -21.43 -8.92
N ASN A 266 2.71 -21.72 -10.20
CA ASN A 266 1.64 -22.04 -11.15
C ASN A 266 1.20 -23.51 -11.01
N ALA A 267 -0.02 -23.83 -11.44
CA ALA A 267 -0.62 -25.16 -11.35
C ALA A 267 0.20 -26.29 -11.99
N ASP A 268 1.12 -25.99 -12.91
CA ASP A 268 2.01 -26.95 -13.58
C ASP A 268 3.37 -27.12 -12.87
N GLY A 269 3.59 -26.43 -11.76
CA GLY A 269 4.85 -26.43 -11.01
C GLY A 269 5.92 -25.47 -11.56
N THR A 270 5.60 -24.64 -12.54
CA THR A 270 6.43 -23.50 -12.92
C THR A 270 6.27 -22.36 -11.91
N ILE A 271 7.21 -21.41 -11.92
CA ILE A 271 7.13 -20.20 -11.09
C ILE A 271 7.06 -18.95 -11.97
N THR A 272 6.33 -17.97 -11.52
CA THR A 272 6.34 -16.61 -12.08
C THR A 272 6.69 -15.64 -10.98
N GLY A 273 7.46 -14.57 -11.30
CA GLY A 273 7.86 -13.62 -10.28
C GLY A 273 8.72 -12.50 -10.82
N TYR A 274 8.97 -11.53 -9.96
CA TYR A 274 9.80 -10.38 -10.27
C TYR A 274 10.75 -10.05 -9.12
N ALA A 275 12.01 -10.41 -9.30
CA ALA A 275 13.09 -10.10 -8.36
C ALA A 275 13.64 -8.68 -8.55
N ARG A 276 13.81 -7.95 -7.45
CA ARG A 276 14.38 -6.60 -7.43
C ARG A 276 15.89 -6.67 -7.24
N ARG A 277 16.64 -6.39 -8.32
CA ARG A 277 18.11 -6.45 -8.29
C ARG A 277 18.72 -5.52 -7.24
N ASP A 278 18.22 -4.29 -7.12
CA ASP A 278 18.69 -3.31 -6.13
C ASP A 278 18.54 -3.80 -4.68
N VAL A 279 17.44 -4.50 -4.39
CA VAL A 279 17.18 -5.10 -3.07
C VAL A 279 18.10 -6.30 -2.82
N ILE A 280 18.29 -7.15 -3.84
CA ILE A 280 19.19 -8.31 -3.78
C ILE A 280 20.63 -7.87 -3.50
N ASP A 281 21.11 -6.91 -4.29
CA ASP A 281 22.49 -6.42 -4.17
C ASP A 281 22.74 -5.77 -2.80
N ALA A 282 21.78 -5.00 -2.29
CA ALA A 282 21.85 -4.40 -0.95
C ALA A 282 21.82 -5.45 0.16
N ALA A 283 20.95 -6.47 0.05
CA ALA A 283 20.89 -7.56 1.03
C ALA A 283 22.20 -8.34 1.08
N HIS A 284 22.76 -8.70 -0.08
CA HIS A 284 24.04 -9.39 -0.16
C HIS A 284 25.18 -8.54 0.43
N ALA A 285 25.25 -7.26 0.07
CA ALA A 285 26.26 -6.34 0.60
C ALA A 285 26.12 -6.17 2.13
N GLY A 286 24.88 -6.16 2.65
CA GLY A 286 24.59 -6.07 4.06
C GLY A 286 24.64 -7.41 4.82
N GLY A 287 24.91 -8.54 4.16
CA GLY A 287 24.91 -9.86 4.77
C GLY A 287 23.53 -10.33 5.26
N VAL A 288 22.44 -9.84 4.63
CA VAL A 288 21.06 -10.27 4.88
C VAL A 288 20.77 -11.50 4.04
N ALA A 289 20.31 -12.58 4.67
CA ALA A 289 19.87 -13.76 3.93
C ALA A 289 18.55 -13.48 3.20
N ILE A 290 18.47 -13.81 1.92
CA ILE A 290 17.25 -13.64 1.14
C ILE A 290 16.56 -15.01 1.03
N ILE A 291 15.35 -15.11 1.56
CA ILE A 291 14.49 -16.30 1.50
C ILE A 291 13.11 -15.84 0.98
N PRO A 292 12.94 -15.71 -0.35
CA PRO A 292 11.69 -15.22 -0.92
C PRO A 292 10.50 -16.11 -0.60
N LEU A 293 9.30 -15.51 -0.53
CA LEU A 293 8.03 -16.24 -0.53
C LEU A 293 7.73 -16.79 -1.92
N VAL A 294 7.16 -17.99 -1.94
CA VAL A 294 6.45 -18.51 -3.09
C VAL A 294 5.05 -18.93 -2.65
N VAL A 295 4.03 -18.25 -3.21
CA VAL A 295 2.61 -18.50 -2.91
C VAL A 295 2.01 -19.41 -3.99
N ASN A 296 1.00 -20.23 -3.65
CA ASN A 296 0.15 -20.82 -4.67
C ASN A 296 -0.59 -19.69 -5.38
N LYS A 297 -0.39 -19.58 -6.68
CA LYS A 297 -0.80 -18.40 -7.47
C LYS A 297 -2.22 -17.95 -7.13
N ASP A 298 -2.37 -16.64 -6.90
CA ASP A 298 -3.61 -15.98 -6.51
C ASP A 298 -4.22 -16.50 -5.18
N VAL A 299 -3.43 -17.24 -4.38
CA VAL A 299 -3.91 -17.96 -3.18
C VAL A 299 -5.09 -18.88 -3.54
N ASP A 300 -5.07 -19.43 -4.76
CA ASP A 300 -6.15 -20.25 -5.30
C ASP A 300 -6.03 -21.71 -4.79
N PRO A 301 -7.06 -22.24 -4.10
CA PRO A 301 -7.06 -23.63 -3.60
C PRO A 301 -7.00 -24.68 -4.72
N ASP A 302 -7.48 -24.40 -5.93
CA ASP A 302 -7.40 -25.32 -7.05
C ASP A 302 -5.99 -25.38 -7.65
N VAL A 303 -5.30 -24.25 -7.72
CA VAL A 303 -3.87 -24.18 -8.07
C VAL A 303 -3.05 -24.93 -7.03
N GLY A 304 -3.29 -24.67 -5.74
CA GLY A 304 -2.66 -25.40 -4.65
C GLY A 304 -2.86 -26.92 -4.80
N HIS A 305 -4.10 -27.38 -4.91
CA HIS A 305 -4.42 -28.79 -5.08
C HIS A 305 -3.74 -29.41 -6.33
N ALA A 306 -3.75 -28.69 -7.45
CA ALA A 306 -3.16 -29.18 -8.70
C ALA A 306 -1.65 -29.44 -8.57
N ILE A 307 -0.94 -28.60 -7.84
CA ILE A 307 0.50 -28.82 -7.54
C ILE A 307 0.65 -30.00 -6.57
N LEU A 308 -0.10 -29.99 -5.48
CA LEU A 308 0.05 -30.93 -4.37
C LEU A 308 -0.28 -32.36 -4.76
N ALA A 309 -1.32 -32.57 -5.57
CA ALA A 309 -1.80 -33.90 -5.96
C ALA A 309 -0.89 -34.61 -6.96
N ASP A 310 -0.02 -33.91 -7.68
CA ASP A 310 0.84 -34.49 -8.72
C ASP A 310 2.32 -34.49 -8.31
N PRO A 311 2.94 -35.64 -8.02
CA PRO A 311 4.36 -35.74 -7.67
C PRO A 311 5.30 -35.09 -8.71
N ALA A 312 4.94 -35.15 -10.01
CA ALA A 312 5.77 -34.54 -11.05
C ALA A 312 5.76 -33.02 -10.99
N ARG A 313 4.61 -32.41 -10.65
CA ARG A 313 4.49 -30.97 -10.46
C ARG A 313 5.19 -30.50 -9.19
N ARG A 314 5.08 -31.23 -8.07
CA ARG A 314 5.84 -30.96 -6.85
C ARG A 314 7.35 -30.97 -7.13
N ALA A 315 7.82 -32.02 -7.83
CA ALA A 315 9.23 -32.11 -8.20
C ALA A 315 9.67 -31.01 -9.19
N ALA A 316 8.78 -30.58 -10.10
CA ALA A 316 9.04 -29.46 -11.00
C ALA A 316 9.19 -28.15 -10.22
N LEU A 317 8.26 -27.87 -9.31
CA LEU A 317 8.32 -26.68 -8.46
C LEU A 317 9.62 -26.65 -7.64
N ALA A 318 9.97 -27.74 -6.95
CA ALA A 318 11.19 -27.82 -6.17
C ALA A 318 12.46 -27.54 -7.01
N ARG A 319 12.55 -28.11 -8.22
CA ARG A 319 13.67 -27.85 -9.14
C ARG A 319 13.72 -26.39 -9.61
N ASN A 320 12.57 -25.81 -9.95
CA ASN A 320 12.48 -24.41 -10.41
C ASN A 320 12.93 -23.45 -9.31
N LEU A 321 12.50 -23.66 -8.07
CA LEU A 321 12.92 -22.87 -6.91
C LEU A 321 14.43 -22.98 -6.65
N VAL A 322 15.01 -24.18 -6.74
CA VAL A 322 16.47 -24.38 -6.60
C VAL A 322 17.24 -23.64 -7.70
N ASN A 323 16.75 -23.68 -8.94
CA ASN A 323 17.39 -22.97 -10.06
C ASN A 323 17.32 -21.46 -9.88
N GLU A 324 16.19 -20.95 -9.43
CA GLU A 324 15.97 -19.54 -9.15
C GLU A 324 16.85 -19.07 -8.01
N ALA A 325 16.93 -19.82 -6.90
CA ALA A 325 17.81 -19.52 -5.79
C ALA A 325 19.28 -19.42 -6.21
N LYS A 326 19.74 -20.35 -7.06
CA LYS A 326 21.11 -20.31 -7.61
C LYS A 326 21.34 -19.11 -8.54
N THR A 327 20.33 -18.72 -9.33
CA THR A 327 20.42 -17.60 -10.27
C THR A 327 20.61 -16.27 -9.57
N TYR A 328 19.92 -16.08 -8.44
CA TYR A 328 19.94 -14.81 -7.70
C TYR A 328 20.74 -14.84 -6.40
N GLY A 329 21.31 -15.99 -6.04
CA GLY A 329 22.10 -16.14 -4.81
C GLY A 329 21.22 -16.09 -3.55
N TYR A 330 19.98 -16.60 -3.62
CA TYR A 330 19.13 -16.70 -2.44
C TYR A 330 19.63 -17.76 -1.46
N ALA A 331 19.37 -17.53 -0.18
CA ALA A 331 19.70 -18.49 0.88
C ALA A 331 18.70 -19.66 0.93
N GLY A 332 17.57 -19.55 0.24
CA GLY A 332 16.51 -20.54 0.20
C GLY A 332 15.19 -19.97 -0.27
N PHE A 333 14.09 -20.66 0.05
CA PHE A 333 12.72 -20.17 -0.17
C PHE A 333 11.82 -20.47 1.02
N GLN A 334 10.78 -19.65 1.20
CA GLN A 334 9.67 -19.93 2.10
C GLN A 334 8.42 -20.25 1.30
N LEU A 335 7.85 -21.42 1.54
CA LEU A 335 6.54 -21.76 1.01
C LEU A 335 5.47 -20.99 1.80
N ASP A 336 4.58 -20.31 1.08
CA ASP A 336 3.46 -19.56 1.64
C ASP A 336 2.18 -20.01 0.94
N PHE A 337 1.86 -21.29 1.15
CA PHE A 337 0.73 -21.96 0.51
C PHE A 337 -0.49 -21.84 1.40
N GLU A 338 -1.39 -20.93 1.03
CA GLU A 338 -2.60 -20.61 1.78
C GLU A 338 -3.87 -21.10 1.06
N GLN A 339 -5.00 -21.08 1.76
CA GLN A 339 -6.28 -21.67 1.32
C GLN A 339 -6.14 -23.13 0.85
N ILE A 340 -5.25 -23.87 1.49
CA ILE A 340 -5.08 -25.30 1.20
C ILE A 340 -6.16 -26.07 1.93
N ARG A 341 -6.89 -26.89 1.18
CA ARG A 341 -7.96 -27.73 1.74
C ARG A 341 -7.41 -28.65 2.82
N TRP A 342 -8.10 -28.76 3.93
CA TRP A 342 -7.69 -29.66 5.03
C TRP A 342 -7.48 -31.12 4.58
N THR A 343 -8.18 -31.56 3.52
CA THR A 343 -8.01 -32.88 2.88
C THR A 343 -6.67 -33.05 2.18
N ASP A 344 -5.98 -31.97 1.86
CA ASP A 344 -4.68 -31.98 1.19
C ASP A 344 -3.49 -31.91 2.16
N ARG A 345 -3.74 -32.10 3.46
CA ARG A 345 -2.75 -32.05 4.53
C ARG A 345 -1.51 -32.91 4.27
N ASP A 346 -1.72 -34.20 3.91
CA ASP A 346 -0.63 -35.12 3.63
C ASP A 346 0.10 -34.76 2.33
N LEU A 347 -0.62 -34.20 1.35
CA LEU A 347 -0.06 -33.72 0.09
C LEU A 347 0.82 -32.47 0.30
N LEU A 348 0.41 -31.55 1.17
CA LEU A 348 1.23 -30.40 1.55
C LEU A 348 2.52 -30.86 2.26
N THR A 349 2.41 -31.82 3.18
CA THR A 349 3.58 -32.44 3.83
C THR A 349 4.51 -33.07 2.79
N ALA A 350 3.97 -33.75 1.80
CA ALA A 350 4.76 -34.35 0.71
C ALA A 350 5.46 -33.27 -0.16
N LEU A 351 4.82 -32.14 -0.45
CA LEU A 351 5.48 -31.02 -1.14
C LEU A 351 6.67 -30.49 -0.35
N VAL A 352 6.48 -30.25 0.95
CA VAL A 352 7.58 -29.75 1.81
C VAL A 352 8.73 -30.75 1.87
N GLN A 353 8.43 -32.06 1.91
CA GLN A 353 9.46 -33.10 1.87
C GLN A 353 10.19 -33.13 0.51
N ASP A 354 9.46 -33.01 -0.62
CA ASP A 354 10.04 -32.97 -1.97
C ASP A 354 10.95 -31.74 -2.12
N CYS A 355 10.54 -30.58 -1.62
CA CYS A 355 11.37 -29.37 -1.57
C CYS A 355 12.61 -29.55 -0.69
N ALA A 356 12.48 -30.12 0.51
CA ALA A 356 13.62 -30.38 1.39
C ALA A 356 14.66 -31.31 0.73
N ASN A 357 14.20 -32.36 0.05
CA ASN A 357 15.06 -33.29 -0.68
C ASN A 357 15.83 -32.61 -1.83
N ALA A 358 15.29 -31.54 -2.41
CA ALA A 358 15.95 -30.77 -3.46
C ALA A 358 16.86 -29.64 -2.90
N PHE A 359 16.44 -28.98 -1.83
CA PHE A 359 17.08 -27.79 -1.27
C PHE A 359 18.30 -28.12 -0.43
N HIS A 360 18.19 -29.05 0.52
CA HIS A 360 19.27 -29.34 1.45
C HIS A 360 20.56 -29.82 0.76
N PRO A 361 20.52 -30.72 -0.27
CA PRO A 361 21.73 -31.05 -1.03
C PRO A 361 22.33 -29.89 -1.81
N ALA A 362 21.50 -28.84 -2.11
CA ALA A 362 21.95 -27.62 -2.76
C ALA A 362 22.47 -26.56 -1.78
N GLY A 363 22.47 -26.83 -0.48
CA GLY A 363 22.86 -25.90 0.58
C GLY A 363 21.84 -24.76 0.81
N LEU A 364 20.58 -24.98 0.41
CA LEU A 364 19.49 -24.02 0.52
C LEU A 364 18.60 -24.29 1.72
N ASN A 365 18.12 -23.23 2.34
CA ASN A 365 17.16 -23.26 3.44
C ASN A 365 15.73 -23.41 2.88
N LEU A 366 14.91 -24.21 3.54
CA LEU A 366 13.49 -24.34 3.30
C LEU A 366 12.69 -23.94 4.52
N SER A 367 11.79 -23.00 4.38
CA SER A 367 10.82 -22.67 5.42
C SER A 367 9.40 -22.67 4.88
N ILE A 368 8.43 -22.64 5.78
CA ILE A 368 7.01 -22.57 5.43
C ILE A 368 6.29 -21.62 6.40
N ALA A 369 5.48 -20.70 5.84
CA ALA A 369 4.53 -19.94 6.61
C ALA A 369 3.30 -20.82 6.92
N VAL A 370 2.81 -20.77 8.16
CA VAL A 370 1.72 -21.62 8.61
C VAL A 370 0.72 -20.84 9.44
N ILE A 371 -0.56 -21.06 9.19
CA ILE A 371 -1.65 -20.49 9.98
C ILE A 371 -1.76 -21.30 11.28
N PRO A 372 -1.58 -20.66 12.44
CA PRO A 372 -1.68 -21.35 13.72
C PRO A 372 -3.11 -21.81 13.99
N ARG A 373 -3.27 -22.77 14.90
CA ARG A 373 -4.56 -23.29 15.31
C ARG A 373 -4.77 -23.16 16.81
N LEU A 374 -6.05 -23.18 17.19
CA LEU A 374 -6.47 -23.28 18.58
C LEU A 374 -6.99 -24.70 18.88
N PRO A 375 -7.01 -25.11 20.16
CA PRO A 375 -7.68 -26.34 20.57
C PRO A 375 -9.16 -26.32 20.16
N GLY A 376 -9.60 -27.37 19.45
CA GLY A 376 -11.01 -27.54 19.07
C GLY A 376 -11.41 -26.89 17.74
N ASP A 377 -10.50 -26.27 16.99
CA ASP A 377 -10.80 -25.70 15.66
C ASP A 377 -11.39 -26.76 14.69
N ASP A 378 -10.90 -27.99 14.78
CA ASP A 378 -11.37 -29.13 14.00
C ASP A 378 -12.77 -29.64 14.41
N ALA A 379 -13.23 -29.27 15.60
CA ALA A 379 -14.56 -29.59 16.14
C ALA A 379 -15.51 -28.39 16.13
N ALA A 380 -15.11 -27.27 15.55
CA ALA A 380 -15.91 -26.07 15.41
C ALA A 380 -17.15 -26.29 14.52
N SER A 381 -18.00 -25.32 14.38
CA SER A 381 -19.18 -25.37 13.51
C SER A 381 -19.36 -24.05 12.74
N GLY A 382 -20.11 -24.10 11.64
CA GLY A 382 -20.37 -22.92 10.82
C GLY A 382 -19.09 -22.32 10.25
N THR A 383 -19.00 -21.02 10.19
CA THR A 383 -17.89 -20.27 9.57
C THR A 383 -16.52 -20.63 10.14
N LEU A 384 -16.42 -20.97 11.43
CA LEU A 384 -15.13 -21.38 12.02
C LEU A 384 -14.68 -22.76 11.51
N LEU A 385 -15.61 -23.71 11.31
CA LEU A 385 -15.28 -24.97 10.67
C LEU A 385 -14.90 -24.79 9.20
N ASP A 386 -15.59 -23.90 8.48
CA ASP A 386 -15.25 -23.55 7.10
C ASP A 386 -13.84 -22.94 7.02
N TYR A 387 -13.49 -22.08 7.99
CA TYR A 387 -12.13 -21.53 8.10
C TYR A 387 -11.09 -22.62 8.35
N PHE A 388 -11.36 -23.56 9.26
CA PHE A 388 -10.48 -24.71 9.46
C PHE A 388 -10.31 -25.51 8.17
N HIS A 389 -11.40 -25.81 7.47
CA HIS A 389 -11.35 -26.63 6.24
C HIS A 389 -10.59 -25.95 5.09
N GLN A 390 -10.61 -24.64 5.02
CA GLN A 390 -10.07 -23.88 3.88
C GLN A 390 -8.71 -23.24 4.18
N TRP A 391 -8.39 -22.96 5.45
CA TRP A 391 -7.22 -22.17 5.80
C TRP A 391 -6.23 -22.89 6.73
N SER A 392 -6.66 -23.38 7.88
CA SER A 392 -5.73 -23.83 8.91
C SER A 392 -5.57 -25.35 9.02
N GLY A 393 -6.51 -26.14 8.51
CA GLY A 393 -6.56 -27.60 8.70
C GLY A 393 -5.51 -28.41 7.94
N ALA A 394 -4.90 -27.81 6.91
CA ALA A 394 -3.92 -28.50 6.07
C ALA A 394 -2.51 -28.62 6.70
N TYR A 395 -2.23 -27.90 7.79
CA TYR A 395 -0.88 -27.90 8.35
C TYR A 395 -0.70 -28.98 9.42
N ASP A 396 0.13 -29.98 9.12
CA ASP A 396 0.69 -30.90 10.10
C ASP A 396 2.01 -30.35 10.63
N PHE A 397 1.93 -29.48 11.63
CA PHE A 397 3.09 -28.76 12.13
C PHE A 397 4.28 -29.66 12.49
N ALA A 398 4.02 -30.79 13.15
CA ALA A 398 5.05 -31.74 13.53
C ALA A 398 5.71 -32.43 12.32
N ALA A 399 4.91 -32.78 11.30
CA ALA A 399 5.44 -33.38 10.07
C ALA A 399 6.19 -32.35 9.22
N LEU A 400 5.65 -31.12 9.09
CA LEU A 400 6.30 -30.01 8.39
C LEU A 400 7.65 -29.66 9.04
N ALA A 401 7.72 -29.59 10.37
CA ALA A 401 8.95 -29.27 11.10
C ALA A 401 10.06 -30.33 10.94
N LYS A 402 9.73 -31.57 10.57
CA LYS A 402 10.75 -32.58 10.26
C LYS A 402 11.49 -32.29 8.96
N ALA A 403 10.80 -31.73 7.97
CA ALA A 403 11.35 -31.48 6.65
C ALA A 403 11.86 -30.02 6.52
N ALA A 404 11.13 -29.04 7.02
CA ALA A 404 11.52 -27.63 6.94
C ALA A 404 12.59 -27.26 7.99
N ASP A 405 13.39 -26.25 7.69
CA ASP A 405 14.37 -25.69 8.61
C ASP A 405 13.71 -24.83 9.69
N PHE A 406 12.60 -24.14 9.34
CA PHE A 406 11.73 -23.48 10.31
C PHE A 406 10.32 -23.26 9.77
N LEU A 407 9.38 -23.06 10.69
CA LEU A 407 7.99 -22.70 10.45
C LEU A 407 7.77 -21.26 10.93
N SER A 408 7.27 -20.39 10.04
CA SER A 408 6.82 -19.05 10.43
C SER A 408 5.34 -19.11 10.79
N PHE A 409 5.04 -19.10 12.10
CA PHE A 409 3.65 -19.07 12.56
C PHE A 409 3.08 -17.68 12.33
N MET A 410 2.04 -17.58 11.52
CA MET A 410 1.29 -16.34 11.26
C MET A 410 0.37 -16.04 12.44
N THR A 411 0.95 -15.68 13.60
CA THR A 411 0.21 -15.38 14.83
C THR A 411 -0.41 -13.98 14.78
N TYR A 412 -1.15 -13.72 13.70
CA TYR A 412 -1.92 -12.53 13.41
C TYR A 412 -3.19 -12.90 12.64
N ASP A 413 -4.05 -11.93 12.35
CA ASP A 413 -5.39 -12.12 11.79
C ASP A 413 -6.32 -12.93 12.71
N GLU A 414 -6.17 -12.75 14.03
CA GLU A 414 -7.09 -13.29 15.04
C GLU A 414 -8.53 -12.92 14.71
N HIS A 415 -8.75 -11.65 14.46
CA HIS A 415 -9.96 -11.12 13.86
C HIS A 415 -9.67 -10.69 12.42
N ASN A 416 -10.48 -11.14 11.48
CA ASN A 416 -10.24 -10.98 10.05
C ASN A 416 -11.56 -10.77 9.27
N GLY A 417 -11.53 -10.94 7.94
CA GLY A 417 -12.68 -10.69 7.07
C GLY A 417 -13.91 -11.56 7.31
N VAL A 418 -13.85 -12.59 8.13
CA VAL A 418 -14.99 -13.47 8.45
C VAL A 418 -15.45 -13.37 9.91
N THR A 419 -14.78 -12.55 10.72
CA THR A 419 -15.09 -12.35 12.14
C THR A 419 -15.74 -11.00 12.39
N VAL A 420 -16.16 -10.76 13.65
CA VAL A 420 -16.48 -9.43 14.16
C VAL A 420 -15.19 -8.60 14.31
N PRO A 421 -15.28 -7.25 14.38
CA PRO A 421 -14.16 -6.39 14.74
C PRO A 421 -13.46 -6.84 16.02
N GLY A 422 -12.15 -6.70 16.08
CA GLY A 422 -11.35 -7.05 17.24
C GLY A 422 -9.85 -6.98 16.95
N SER A 423 -9.07 -7.45 17.91
CA SER A 423 -7.61 -7.47 17.86
C SER A 423 -7.07 -8.17 16.61
N VAL A 424 -6.07 -7.59 15.96
CA VAL A 424 -5.33 -8.24 14.87
C VAL A 424 -4.50 -9.40 15.41
N SER A 425 -3.98 -9.27 16.63
CA SER A 425 -3.07 -10.25 17.24
C SER A 425 -3.02 -10.08 18.76
N GLY A 426 -4.13 -10.39 19.44
CA GLY A 426 -4.21 -10.29 20.90
C GLY A 426 -3.22 -11.21 21.60
N THR A 427 -2.55 -10.72 22.64
CA THR A 427 -1.54 -11.52 23.38
C THR A 427 -2.12 -12.83 23.95
N PRO A 428 -3.36 -12.85 24.52
CA PRO A 428 -3.96 -14.09 25.02
C PRO A 428 -4.22 -15.12 23.91
N TRP A 429 -4.64 -14.65 22.72
CA TRP A 429 -4.85 -15.52 21.57
C TRP A 429 -3.52 -16.06 21.04
N MET A 430 -2.51 -15.20 20.86
CA MET A 430 -1.17 -15.62 20.41
C MET A 430 -0.61 -16.72 21.30
N ARG A 431 -0.73 -16.56 22.62
CA ARG A 431 -0.29 -17.56 23.60
C ARG A 431 -0.93 -18.92 23.35
N ARG A 432 -2.25 -18.98 23.29
CA ARG A 432 -3.01 -20.24 23.04
C ARG A 432 -2.65 -20.84 21.69
N ALA A 433 -2.50 -20.00 20.65
CA ALA A 433 -2.17 -20.43 19.30
C ALA A 433 -0.77 -21.06 19.23
N ILE A 434 0.23 -20.44 19.88
CA ILE A 434 1.60 -21.00 19.97
C ILE A 434 1.61 -22.28 20.83
N GLU A 435 0.98 -22.28 22.00
CA GLU A 435 0.90 -23.47 22.87
C GLU A 435 0.37 -24.70 22.14
N PHE A 436 -0.68 -24.51 21.33
CA PHE A 436 -1.28 -25.61 20.59
C PHE A 436 -0.46 -25.97 19.34
N SER A 437 -0.07 -24.98 18.54
CA SER A 437 0.57 -25.23 17.24
C SER A 437 2.01 -25.73 17.37
N MET A 438 2.68 -25.42 18.45
CA MET A 438 4.04 -25.91 18.70
C MET A 438 4.12 -27.34 19.25
N GLN A 439 2.99 -28.02 19.47
CA GLN A 439 2.99 -29.42 19.91
C GLN A 439 3.68 -30.32 18.89
N GLY A 440 4.80 -30.93 19.31
CA GLY A 440 5.63 -31.78 18.43
C GLY A 440 6.55 -31.01 17.47
N VAL A 441 6.62 -29.69 17.56
CA VAL A 441 7.57 -28.85 16.83
C VAL A 441 8.74 -28.49 17.76
N PRO A 442 10.02 -28.73 17.37
CA PRO A 442 11.15 -28.23 18.13
C PRO A 442 11.09 -26.70 18.27
N PRO A 443 11.21 -26.15 19.48
CA PRO A 443 11.06 -24.70 19.71
C PRO A 443 11.91 -23.83 18.78
N GLU A 444 13.16 -24.23 18.54
CA GLU A 444 14.10 -23.55 17.67
C GLU A 444 13.74 -23.59 16.17
N LYS A 445 12.67 -24.28 15.82
CA LYS A 445 12.10 -24.32 14.46
C LYS A 445 10.84 -23.48 14.29
N GLY A 446 10.32 -22.85 15.33
CA GLY A 446 9.17 -21.95 15.24
C GLY A 446 9.59 -20.49 15.29
N THR A 447 8.90 -19.60 14.59
CA THR A 447 9.03 -18.15 14.77
C THR A 447 7.70 -17.54 15.19
N LEU A 448 7.77 -16.44 15.96
CA LEU A 448 6.61 -15.67 16.37
C LEU A 448 6.22 -14.68 15.25
N GLY A 449 5.06 -14.82 14.66
CA GLY A 449 4.52 -13.86 13.68
C GLY A 449 4.06 -12.58 14.37
N LEU A 450 4.47 -11.44 13.84
CA LEU A 450 4.07 -10.12 14.34
C LEU A 450 3.48 -9.31 13.20
N PRO A 451 2.25 -8.76 13.35
CA PRO A 451 1.68 -7.85 12.38
C PRO A 451 2.17 -6.42 12.64
N THR A 452 2.31 -5.65 11.56
CA THR A 452 2.61 -4.22 11.62
C THR A 452 1.54 -3.37 10.92
N TYR A 453 0.43 -3.99 10.57
CA TYR A 453 -0.72 -3.40 9.89
C TYR A 453 -1.92 -3.27 10.83
N TYR A 454 -2.85 -2.40 10.45
CA TYR A 454 -4.15 -2.32 11.09
C TYR A 454 -5.22 -3.09 10.30
N HIS A 455 -6.26 -3.45 11.01
CA HIS A 455 -7.56 -3.75 10.43
C HIS A 455 -8.56 -2.67 10.82
N ASP A 456 -9.30 -2.15 9.82
CA ASP A 456 -10.37 -1.16 9.97
C ASP A 456 -11.66 -1.74 9.41
N TRP A 457 -12.62 -2.02 10.29
CA TRP A 457 -13.90 -2.61 9.94
C TRP A 457 -14.99 -1.57 9.74
N THR A 458 -15.80 -1.77 8.71
CA THR A 458 -17.08 -1.09 8.50
C THR A 458 -18.27 -2.01 8.67
N GLY A 459 -18.06 -3.18 9.27
CA GLY A 459 -19.03 -4.25 9.53
C GLY A 459 -18.40 -5.62 9.31
N VAL A 460 -19.12 -6.68 9.65
CA VAL A 460 -18.65 -8.06 9.47
C VAL A 460 -18.31 -8.32 8.00
N GLY A 461 -17.11 -8.82 7.73
CA GLY A 461 -16.63 -9.14 6.39
C GLY A 461 -16.25 -7.93 5.53
N ARG A 462 -16.20 -6.72 6.11
CA ARG A 462 -15.79 -5.50 5.43
C ARG A 462 -14.68 -4.83 6.19
N LEU A 463 -13.46 -5.22 5.89
CA LEU A 463 -12.27 -4.62 6.47
C LEU A 463 -11.32 -4.09 5.40
N THR A 464 -10.54 -3.11 5.78
CA THR A 464 -9.36 -2.63 5.04
C THR A 464 -8.16 -2.68 5.95
N SER A 465 -6.97 -2.79 5.36
CA SER A 465 -5.71 -2.88 6.10
C SER A 465 -4.68 -1.95 5.49
N SER A 466 -3.89 -1.29 6.33
CA SER A 466 -2.76 -0.48 5.90
C SER A 466 -1.77 -0.29 7.06
N SER A 467 -0.88 0.70 6.94
CA SER A 467 0.26 0.95 7.82
C SER A 467 -0.14 1.60 9.16
N TYR A 468 0.76 1.53 10.14
CA TYR A 468 0.65 2.30 11.39
C TYR A 468 0.50 3.81 11.12
N ALA A 469 1.27 4.34 10.19
CA ALA A 469 1.20 5.75 9.84
C ALA A 469 -0.18 6.15 9.32
N ASP A 470 -0.80 5.32 8.47
CA ASP A 470 -2.16 5.55 7.96
C ASP A 470 -3.20 5.49 9.08
N ALA A 471 -3.06 4.56 10.04
CA ALA A 471 -3.94 4.50 11.21
C ALA A 471 -3.91 5.80 12.02
N MET A 472 -2.72 6.35 12.26
CA MET A 472 -2.57 7.61 13.00
C MET A 472 -3.12 8.81 12.21
N ILE A 473 -2.98 8.81 10.89
CA ILE A 473 -3.62 9.82 10.02
C ILE A 473 -5.14 9.73 10.12
N LEU A 474 -5.71 8.53 10.09
CA LEU A 474 -7.16 8.32 10.26
C LEU A 474 -7.64 8.81 11.61
N ALA A 475 -6.94 8.48 12.70
CA ALA A 475 -7.27 8.95 14.04
C ALA A 475 -7.29 10.48 14.10
N GLN A 476 -6.26 11.14 13.59
CA GLN A 476 -6.17 12.60 13.55
C GLN A 476 -7.26 13.23 12.67
N ALA A 477 -7.47 12.69 11.47
CA ALA A 477 -8.43 13.24 10.50
C ALA A 477 -9.88 13.21 11.01
N HIS A 478 -10.20 12.25 11.85
CA HIS A 478 -11.54 12.05 12.39
C HIS A 478 -11.67 12.43 13.88
N GLY A 479 -10.62 12.99 14.49
CA GLY A 479 -10.62 13.39 15.91
C GLY A 479 -10.79 12.19 16.86
N ALA A 480 -10.42 10.99 16.42
CA ALA A 480 -10.44 9.79 17.24
C ALA A 480 -9.21 9.74 18.14
N THR A 481 -9.37 9.21 19.34
CA THR A 481 -8.27 9.03 20.30
C THR A 481 -7.92 7.55 20.38
N PRO A 482 -6.75 7.10 19.92
CA PRO A 482 -6.27 5.74 20.11
C PRO A 482 -6.25 5.36 21.59
N ALA A 483 -6.81 4.22 21.93
CA ALA A 483 -6.88 3.69 23.29
C ALA A 483 -6.16 2.34 23.34
N PHE A 484 -5.51 2.06 24.47
CA PHE A 484 -4.87 0.76 24.72
C PHE A 484 -5.89 -0.20 25.35
N ASP A 485 -6.11 -1.33 24.70
CA ASP A 485 -6.84 -2.44 25.31
C ASP A 485 -5.89 -3.29 26.16
N ALA A 486 -6.16 -3.37 27.46
CA ALA A 486 -5.30 -4.06 28.41
C ALA A 486 -5.45 -5.59 28.37
N THR A 487 -6.51 -6.12 27.77
CA THR A 487 -6.74 -7.56 27.61
C THR A 487 -6.00 -8.10 26.40
N GLU A 488 -6.22 -7.44 25.27
CA GLU A 488 -5.60 -7.83 23.98
C GLU A 488 -4.18 -7.29 23.84
N GLU A 489 -3.81 -6.30 24.67
CA GLU A 489 -2.54 -5.56 24.59
C GLU A 489 -2.32 -4.97 23.19
N GLU A 490 -3.36 -4.28 22.68
CA GLU A 490 -3.38 -3.68 21.35
C GLU A 490 -4.01 -2.28 21.40
N ILE A 491 -3.69 -1.45 20.41
CA ILE A 491 -4.30 -0.13 20.26
C ILE A 491 -5.55 -0.26 19.39
N HIS A 492 -6.63 0.41 19.81
CA HIS A 492 -7.86 0.49 19.02
C HIS A 492 -8.49 1.87 19.11
N PHE A 493 -9.33 2.20 18.14
CA PHE A 493 -10.19 3.38 18.17
C PHE A 493 -11.35 3.25 17.17
N GLY A 494 -12.48 3.90 17.51
CA GLY A 494 -13.61 4.02 16.60
C GLY A 494 -13.71 5.43 16.02
N TYR A 495 -14.22 5.54 14.80
CA TYR A 495 -14.53 6.82 14.17
C TYR A 495 -15.70 6.69 13.19
N ASN A 496 -16.25 7.84 12.74
CA ASN A 496 -17.31 7.85 11.74
C ASN A 496 -16.83 8.57 10.48
N ALA A 497 -17.00 7.93 9.33
CA ALA A 497 -16.70 8.51 8.04
C ALA A 497 -17.85 8.25 7.06
N TYR A 498 -18.31 9.28 6.35
CA TYR A 498 -19.38 9.17 5.34
C TYR A 498 -20.67 8.50 5.86
N GLY A 499 -20.97 8.66 7.14
CA GLY A 499 -22.15 8.04 7.79
C GLY A 499 -21.97 6.57 8.15
N VAL A 500 -20.79 6.02 8.03
CA VAL A 500 -20.44 4.66 8.42
C VAL A 500 -19.55 4.69 9.66
N HIS A 501 -19.83 3.80 10.59
CA HIS A 501 -18.95 3.57 11.74
C HIS A 501 -17.78 2.68 11.36
N HIS A 502 -16.61 3.07 11.80
CA HIS A 502 -15.35 2.34 11.64
C HIS A 502 -14.83 1.93 13.01
N GLU A 503 -14.29 0.74 13.09
CA GLU A 503 -13.56 0.24 14.26
C GLU A 503 -12.19 -0.28 13.81
N LEU A 504 -11.13 0.34 14.32
CA LEU A 504 -9.76 0.07 13.91
C LEU A 504 -8.94 -0.50 15.07
N TRP A 505 -8.16 -1.54 14.77
CA TRP A 505 -7.19 -2.17 15.67
C TRP A 505 -5.82 -2.21 15.03
N ILE A 506 -4.76 -1.88 15.79
CA ILE A 506 -3.38 -1.74 15.30
C ILE A 506 -2.33 -2.06 16.36
N GLN A 507 -1.21 -2.63 15.94
CA GLN A 507 -0.03 -2.77 16.78
C GLN A 507 0.83 -1.49 16.75
N SER A 508 1.29 -1.06 17.93
CA SER A 508 2.36 -0.07 18.08
C SER A 508 3.64 -0.75 18.56
N THR A 509 4.72 -0.01 18.62
CA THR A 509 5.98 -0.50 19.21
C THR A 509 5.78 -1.02 20.64
N ASP A 510 4.99 -0.32 21.47
CA ASP A 510 4.75 -0.73 22.86
C ASP A 510 3.90 -2.01 22.95
N THR A 511 2.93 -2.19 22.08
CA THR A 511 2.13 -3.42 22.06
C THR A 511 2.96 -4.61 21.54
N LEU A 512 3.79 -4.41 20.51
CA LEU A 512 4.71 -5.44 20.02
C LEU A 512 5.74 -5.82 21.07
N ARG A 513 6.29 -4.85 21.82
CA ARG A 513 7.21 -5.11 22.94
C ARG A 513 6.63 -6.07 23.98
N ARG A 514 5.33 -5.98 24.26
CA ARG A 514 4.62 -6.86 25.21
C ARG A 514 4.46 -8.29 24.71
N LYS A 515 4.43 -8.49 23.37
CA LYS A 515 4.31 -9.79 22.73
C LYS A 515 5.67 -10.54 22.62
N LEU A 516 6.78 -9.80 22.53
CA LEU A 516 8.11 -10.40 22.41
C LEU A 516 8.50 -11.40 23.52
N PRO A 517 8.07 -11.25 24.78
CA PRO A 517 8.31 -12.28 25.82
C PRO A 517 7.84 -13.67 25.43
N LEU A 518 6.77 -13.82 24.64
CA LEU A 518 6.30 -15.13 24.16
C LEU A 518 7.37 -15.89 23.39
N MET A 519 8.16 -15.18 22.57
CA MET A 519 9.27 -15.80 21.83
C MET A 519 10.29 -16.45 22.76
N TYR A 520 10.63 -15.81 23.88
CA TYR A 520 11.57 -16.34 24.85
C TYR A 520 10.94 -17.43 25.71
N GLU A 521 9.70 -17.24 26.13
CA GLU A 521 8.94 -18.18 26.97
C GLU A 521 8.82 -19.55 26.29
N TYR A 522 8.54 -19.55 24.98
CA TYR A 522 8.42 -20.77 24.19
C TYR A 522 9.72 -21.18 23.48
N GLY A 523 10.83 -20.50 23.71
CA GLY A 523 12.15 -20.83 23.15
C GLY A 523 12.23 -20.73 21.62
N LEU A 524 11.37 -19.90 21.00
CA LEU A 524 11.26 -19.80 19.55
C LEU A 524 12.55 -19.29 18.91
N LYS A 525 12.75 -19.62 17.64
CA LYS A 525 13.90 -19.22 16.80
C LYS A 525 14.06 -17.70 16.68
N GLY A 526 12.95 -16.98 16.61
CA GLY A 526 12.93 -15.55 16.42
C GLY A 526 11.54 -15.02 16.10
N ILE A 527 11.50 -13.92 15.38
CA ILE A 527 10.27 -13.27 14.91
C ILE A 527 10.17 -13.28 13.39
N SER A 528 8.94 -13.28 12.88
CA SER A 528 8.60 -13.08 11.46
C SER A 528 7.58 -11.95 11.37
N VAL A 529 7.94 -10.84 10.74
CA VAL A 529 7.17 -9.59 10.81
C VAL A 529 6.52 -9.28 9.47
N TRP A 530 5.21 -9.24 9.42
CA TRP A 530 4.42 -8.83 8.27
C TRP A 530 3.90 -7.41 8.47
N ARG A 531 4.42 -6.38 7.80
CA ARG A 531 5.50 -6.35 6.82
C ARG A 531 6.29 -5.04 6.89
N LEU A 532 7.44 -4.98 6.23
CA LEU A 532 8.25 -3.77 6.04
C LEU A 532 7.44 -2.63 5.43
N GLY A 533 7.62 -1.43 5.99
CA GLY A 533 6.98 -0.20 5.57
C GLY A 533 5.61 0.05 6.20
N PHE A 534 5.10 -0.90 7.01
CA PHE A 534 3.85 -0.77 7.74
C PHE A 534 4.04 -0.57 9.24
N GLU A 535 5.25 -0.83 9.73
CA GLU A 535 5.58 -0.75 11.14
C GLU A 535 5.48 0.66 11.72
N ASP A 536 5.16 0.75 13.00
CA ASP A 536 5.41 1.94 13.83
C ASP A 536 6.91 2.28 13.70
N PRO A 537 7.28 3.51 13.32
CA PRO A 537 8.68 3.87 13.10
C PRO A 537 9.62 3.55 14.27
N SER A 538 9.10 3.59 15.49
CA SER A 538 9.87 3.25 16.69
C SER A 538 10.05 1.73 16.92
N PHE A 539 9.43 0.87 16.11
CA PHE A 539 9.60 -0.59 16.14
C PHE A 539 11.07 -1.01 16.10
N TRP A 540 11.86 -0.33 15.29
CA TRP A 540 13.27 -0.63 15.11
C TRP A 540 14.13 -0.42 16.37
N ASN A 541 13.59 0.30 17.37
CA ASN A 541 14.22 0.39 18.69
C ASN A 541 14.16 -0.93 19.48
N LEU A 542 13.29 -1.86 19.07
CA LEU A 542 13.20 -3.20 19.66
C LEU A 542 14.23 -4.17 19.08
N ILE A 543 14.75 -3.85 17.89
CA ILE A 543 15.61 -4.73 17.10
C ILE A 543 17.06 -4.26 17.22
N PRO A 544 17.98 -5.10 17.75
CA PRO A 544 19.39 -4.73 17.80
C PRO A 544 20.00 -4.74 16.40
N ALA A 545 20.95 -3.86 16.18
CA ALA A 545 21.84 -3.98 15.03
C ALA A 545 22.63 -5.30 15.10
N ARG A 546 22.79 -5.97 13.96
CA ARG A 546 23.69 -7.12 13.85
C ARG A 546 25.12 -6.67 14.08
N ARG A 547 25.89 -7.48 14.78
CA ARG A 547 27.31 -7.22 15.08
C ARG A 547 28.21 -7.53 13.89
#